data_07f64a1836d2036a3ebcfcbb5eae9882
#
_entry.id   07f64a1836d2036a3ebcfcbb5eae9882
#
_cell.length_a   1.000
_cell.length_b   1.000
_cell.length_c   1.000
_cell.angle_alpha   90.00
_cell.angle_beta   90.00
_cell.angle_gamma   90.00
#
_symmetry.space_group_name_H-M   'P 1'
#
loop_
_entity.id
_entity.type
_entity.pdbx_description
1 polymer ?
#
loop_
_entity_poly.entity_id
_entity_poly.type
_entity_poly.pdbx_seq_one_letter_code
_entity_poly.pdbx_strand_id
1 'polypeptide(L)'
;MEQIAIYLRLSKEDEFVKDESNSITNQRAFIRGFINKNKELRKMSVVEFVDDGYSGKNMDRPDMQRMLEMVKRKQISCVIVKDFSRFSRDHIEQGKYIEQIFPFMGVRFIAINDNYDSADYVGGIGEIDVAFKGILYDFFSEEQSSKVSLTLDTKRGNGKYIATYAPYGYVKSPEDKHKLVVDEFASQIVKRIFKEFLSGKSMYKISEGLNRDGIDTPGVYIAMQSGSEKQLARYREKKPLWNNVAIGRILGNEQYTGTMVYSRFKSENVGDKHAKALPEDEWKRVENCHEAIVSKADFEKVAAMRKGNTCASAKRKHETHCLTGKMICGNCGHRLSHTYAGRPKYYCANHYLDKTDEKCNISVLDADMESVVKKALQMMIDVLVDSRNVVDMQREKQAERLKQAEKHLSDMEH
;
A
#
# COMPACT_ATOMS: atom_id res chain seq x y z
N MET A 1 18.64 -2.39 35.83
CA MET A 1 19.90 -2.12 35.11
C MET A 1 19.59 -1.13 34.02
N GLU A 2 20.37 -0.07 33.92
CA GLU A 2 20.18 0.92 32.84
C GLU A 2 20.61 0.32 31.50
N GLN A 3 19.74 0.42 30.50
CA GLN A 3 19.97 -0.16 29.18
C GLN A 3 20.06 0.96 28.12
N ILE A 4 20.92 0.73 27.13
CA ILE A 4 21.03 1.56 25.93
C ILE A 4 20.18 0.93 24.83
N ALA A 5 19.30 1.70 24.22
CA ALA A 5 18.64 1.34 22.97
C ALA A 5 19.47 1.83 21.79
N ILE A 6 19.86 0.92 20.88
CA ILE A 6 20.36 1.26 19.57
C ILE A 6 19.20 1.15 18.59
N TYR A 7 18.85 2.23 17.91
CA TYR A 7 17.81 2.20 16.91
C TYR A 7 18.39 2.32 15.48
N LEU A 8 18.06 1.34 14.65
CA LEU A 8 18.57 1.18 13.29
C LEU A 8 17.40 1.19 12.30
N ARG A 9 17.50 1.92 11.21
CA ARG A 9 16.46 1.98 10.18
C ARG A 9 17.02 2.08 8.76
N LEU A 10 16.45 1.28 7.87
CA LEU A 10 16.66 1.39 6.42
C LEU A 10 15.29 1.54 5.74
N SER A 11 15.14 2.48 4.82
CA SER A 11 13.93 2.60 4.01
C SER A 11 14.09 1.81 2.70
N LYS A 12 12.97 1.40 2.08
CA LYS A 12 13.00 0.76 0.75
C LYS A 12 13.62 1.65 -0.32
N GLU A 13 13.60 2.96 -0.13
CA GLU A 13 14.22 3.95 -1.01
C GLU A 13 15.75 3.94 -0.89
N ASP A 14 16.29 3.64 0.29
CA ASP A 14 17.72 3.57 0.58
C ASP A 14 18.36 2.28 0.02
N GLU A 15 17.59 1.22 -0.27
CA GLU A 15 18.09 -0.03 -0.89
C GLU A 15 18.60 0.17 -2.33
N PHE A 16 18.06 1.17 -3.04
CA PHE A 16 18.47 1.46 -4.43
C PHE A 16 19.74 2.32 -4.53
N VAL A 17 20.14 2.97 -3.46
CA VAL A 17 21.44 3.67 -3.35
C VAL A 17 22.42 2.69 -2.76
N LYS A 18 23.26 2.08 -3.59
CA LYS A 18 24.36 1.19 -3.19
C LYS A 18 25.46 1.96 -2.45
N ASP A 19 25.10 2.68 -1.42
CA ASP A 19 26.05 3.30 -0.52
C ASP A 19 26.20 2.38 0.69
N GLU A 20 27.28 1.64 0.76
CA GLU A 20 27.58 0.68 1.84
C GLU A 20 27.42 1.31 3.24
N SER A 21 27.57 2.64 3.34
CA SER A 21 27.44 3.40 4.58
C SER A 21 26.03 3.39 5.19
N ASN A 22 24.99 3.09 4.41
CA ASN A 22 23.59 3.14 4.85
C ASN A 22 23.01 1.78 5.25
N SER A 23 23.72 0.68 5.08
CA SER A 23 23.22 -0.65 5.49
C SER A 23 23.03 -0.73 7.01
N ILE A 24 22.08 -1.52 7.46
CA ILE A 24 21.82 -1.80 8.89
C ILE A 24 23.11 -2.28 9.59
N THR A 25 23.90 -3.11 8.90
CA THR A 25 25.17 -3.65 9.41
C THR A 25 26.19 -2.54 9.66
N ASN A 26 26.31 -1.59 8.74
CA ASN A 26 27.24 -0.47 8.90
C ASN A 26 26.78 0.50 9.99
N GLN A 27 25.46 0.78 10.08
CA GLN A 27 24.91 1.59 11.18
C GLN A 27 25.21 0.94 12.54
N ARG A 28 24.99 -0.37 12.65
CA ARG A 28 25.29 -1.15 13.87
C ARG A 28 26.74 -1.07 14.26
N ALA A 29 27.65 -1.33 13.34
CA ALA A 29 29.09 -1.28 13.56
C ALA A 29 29.55 0.14 14.00
N PHE A 30 29.01 1.17 13.36
CA PHE A 30 29.31 2.56 13.66
C PHE A 30 28.87 2.94 15.09
N ILE A 31 27.64 2.65 15.47
CA ILE A 31 27.09 2.97 16.80
C ILE A 31 27.82 2.16 17.89
N ARG A 32 28.09 0.88 17.66
CA ARG A 32 28.87 0.05 18.61
C ARG A 32 30.30 0.56 18.77
N GLY A 33 30.92 1.04 17.69
CA GLY A 33 32.22 1.70 17.74
C GLY A 33 32.23 2.96 18.61
N PHE A 34 31.16 3.76 18.54
CA PHE A 34 30.97 4.93 19.39
C PHE A 34 30.80 4.54 20.86
N ILE A 35 29.93 3.57 21.16
CA ILE A 35 29.72 3.08 22.54
C ILE A 35 31.01 2.56 23.16
N ASN A 36 31.80 1.80 22.41
CA ASN A 36 33.07 1.24 22.90
C ASN A 36 34.11 2.30 23.24
N LYS A 37 34.09 3.46 22.58
CA LYS A 37 34.99 4.60 22.83
C LYS A 37 34.56 5.40 24.05
N ASN A 38 33.27 5.36 24.44
CA ASN A 38 32.77 6.11 25.60
C ASN A 38 32.80 5.24 26.87
N LYS A 39 33.52 5.72 27.89
CA LYS A 39 33.74 4.97 29.15
C LYS A 39 32.48 4.69 29.95
N GLU A 40 31.48 5.59 29.87
CA GLU A 40 30.21 5.46 30.57
C GLU A 40 29.29 4.48 29.84
N LEU A 41 29.08 4.69 28.55
CA LEU A 41 28.17 3.90 27.72
C LEU A 41 28.63 2.42 27.61
N ARG A 42 29.94 2.17 27.59
CA ARG A 42 30.51 0.82 27.51
C ARG A 42 30.11 -0.11 28.65
N LYS A 43 29.72 0.44 29.81
CA LYS A 43 29.35 -0.34 31.00
C LYS A 43 27.88 -0.76 31.00
N MET A 44 27.06 -0.18 30.11
CA MET A 44 25.62 -0.42 30.05
C MET A 44 25.29 -1.57 29.11
N SER A 45 24.19 -2.27 29.39
CA SER A 45 23.69 -3.30 28.47
C SER A 45 23.03 -2.65 27.27
N VAL A 46 23.20 -3.26 26.09
CA VAL A 46 22.71 -2.75 24.81
C VAL A 46 21.58 -3.61 24.25
N VAL A 47 20.47 -2.98 23.91
CA VAL A 47 19.34 -3.61 23.22
C VAL A 47 19.21 -2.99 21.83
N GLU A 48 19.02 -3.82 20.80
CA GLU A 48 18.87 -3.35 19.42
C GLU A 48 17.42 -3.37 18.98
N PHE A 49 17.03 -2.35 18.20
CA PHE A 49 15.74 -2.18 17.57
C PHE A 49 15.97 -1.89 16.08
N VAL A 50 15.33 -2.69 15.21
CA VAL A 50 15.62 -2.65 13.77
C VAL A 50 14.33 -2.60 12.97
N ASP A 51 14.07 -1.48 12.31
CA ASP A 51 12.96 -1.33 11.36
C ASP A 51 13.51 -1.27 9.92
N ASP A 52 13.59 -2.43 9.27
CA ASP A 52 14.03 -2.56 7.89
C ASP A 52 12.85 -2.42 6.93
N GLY A 53 13.01 -1.62 5.87
CA GLY A 53 11.98 -1.37 4.87
C GLY A 53 10.88 -0.38 5.29
N TYR A 54 11.02 0.31 6.42
CA TYR A 54 10.05 1.29 6.93
C TYR A 54 10.46 2.74 6.64
N SER A 55 9.47 3.58 6.26
CA SER A 55 9.67 5.02 6.10
C SER A 55 9.92 5.72 7.44
N GLY A 56 10.75 6.77 7.43
CA GLY A 56 10.98 7.62 8.60
C GLY A 56 9.89 8.66 8.90
N LYS A 57 8.80 8.70 8.11
CA LYS A 57 7.77 9.76 8.17
C LYS A 57 6.74 9.62 9.29
N ASN A 58 6.63 8.45 9.90
CA ASN A 58 5.75 8.21 11.06
C ASN A 58 6.45 7.37 12.11
N MET A 59 5.90 7.35 13.31
CA MET A 59 6.41 6.55 14.43
C MET A 59 5.77 5.14 14.51
N ASP A 60 4.82 4.80 13.62
CA ASP A 60 4.09 3.52 13.61
C ASP A 60 4.94 2.39 13.01
N ARG A 61 6.11 2.18 13.59
CA ARG A 61 7.07 1.13 13.21
C ARG A 61 7.19 0.13 14.35
N PRO A 62 7.19 -1.18 14.09
CA PRO A 62 7.12 -2.21 15.13
C PRO A 62 8.20 -2.07 16.20
N ASP A 63 9.46 -1.97 15.80
CA ASP A 63 10.58 -1.90 16.74
C ASP A 63 10.72 -0.50 17.37
N MET A 64 10.32 0.57 16.67
CA MET A 64 10.18 1.90 17.27
C MET A 64 9.16 1.88 18.40
N GLN A 65 7.97 1.33 18.19
CA GLN A 65 6.94 1.25 19.23
C GLN A 65 7.39 0.40 20.41
N ARG A 66 8.05 -0.73 20.15
CA ARG A 66 8.63 -1.58 21.20
C ARG A 66 9.68 -0.84 22.03
N MET A 67 10.55 -0.07 21.37
CA MET A 67 11.55 0.78 22.04
C MET A 67 10.87 1.83 22.93
N LEU A 68 9.87 2.54 22.41
CA LEU A 68 9.14 3.58 23.15
C LEU A 68 8.36 3.00 24.35
N GLU A 69 7.82 1.78 24.23
CA GLU A 69 7.21 1.09 25.37
C GLU A 69 8.23 0.76 26.46
N MET A 70 9.43 0.31 26.09
CA MET A 70 10.50 0.05 27.06
C MET A 70 11.00 1.33 27.71
N VAL A 71 11.03 2.46 26.98
CA VAL A 71 11.28 3.79 27.55
C VAL A 71 10.21 4.14 28.59
N LYS A 72 8.92 4.01 28.24
CA LYS A 72 7.82 4.26 29.20
C LYS A 72 7.90 3.41 30.46
N ARG A 73 8.41 2.17 30.34
CA ARG A 73 8.63 1.27 31.48
C ARG A 73 9.94 1.55 32.25
N LYS A 74 10.66 2.62 31.91
CA LYS A 74 11.96 3.00 32.51
C LYS A 74 13.03 1.91 32.41
N GLN A 75 12.99 1.10 31.37
CA GLN A 75 13.98 0.04 31.10
C GLN A 75 15.15 0.57 30.27
N ILE A 76 14.94 1.64 29.51
CA ILE A 76 15.93 2.30 28.66
C ILE A 76 16.24 3.67 29.26
N SER A 77 17.54 3.94 29.48
CA SER A 77 18.05 5.22 29.98
C SER A 77 18.75 6.05 28.91
N CYS A 78 19.12 5.42 27.77
CA CYS A 78 19.78 6.12 26.67
C CYS A 78 19.31 5.55 25.33
N VAL A 79 18.98 6.42 24.36
CA VAL A 79 18.66 6.08 22.98
C VAL A 79 19.76 6.62 22.08
N ILE A 80 20.34 5.76 21.23
CA ILE A 80 21.43 6.15 20.32
C ILE A 80 21.01 5.83 18.88
N VAL A 81 21.13 6.81 18.01
CA VAL A 81 20.90 6.70 16.57
C VAL A 81 22.13 7.18 15.79
N LYS A 82 22.26 6.76 14.52
CA LYS A 82 23.31 7.27 13.65
C LYS A 82 23.14 8.77 13.39
N ASP A 83 21.92 9.18 13.05
CA ASP A 83 21.52 10.55 12.74
C ASP A 83 20.01 10.72 13.05
N PHE A 84 19.56 11.97 13.12
CA PHE A 84 18.15 12.27 13.41
C PHE A 84 17.18 11.62 12.40
N SER A 85 17.57 11.52 11.13
CA SER A 85 16.70 10.96 10.09
C SER A 85 16.37 9.48 10.33
N ARG A 86 17.21 8.75 11.09
CA ARG A 86 16.93 7.35 11.47
C ARG A 86 15.84 7.30 12.51
N PHE A 87 15.80 8.24 13.45
CA PHE A 87 14.76 8.34 14.47
C PHE A 87 13.42 8.79 13.87
N SER A 88 13.38 9.97 13.28
CA SER A 88 12.20 10.49 12.54
C SER A 88 12.63 11.43 11.42
N ARG A 89 11.83 11.46 10.31
CA ARG A 89 11.89 12.51 9.30
C ARG A 89 10.83 13.58 9.52
N ASP A 90 9.91 13.37 10.45
CA ASP A 90 8.95 14.37 10.89
C ASP A 90 9.57 15.14 12.05
N HIS A 91 9.91 16.41 11.82
CA HIS A 91 10.56 17.27 12.80
C HIS A 91 9.66 17.63 14.00
N ILE A 92 8.33 17.66 13.82
CA ILE A 92 7.37 17.92 14.89
C ILE A 92 7.36 16.76 15.87
N GLU A 93 7.20 15.53 15.37
CA GLU A 93 7.27 14.33 16.20
C GLU A 93 8.66 14.13 16.82
N GLN A 94 9.71 14.40 16.06
CA GLN A 94 11.09 14.34 16.54
C GLN A 94 11.32 15.29 17.71
N GLY A 95 10.96 16.59 17.56
CA GLY A 95 11.06 17.59 18.61
C GLY A 95 10.27 17.20 19.87
N LYS A 96 9.02 16.74 19.69
CA LYS A 96 8.19 16.26 20.81
C LYS A 96 8.88 15.18 21.65
N TYR A 97 9.55 14.22 21.01
CA TYR A 97 10.24 13.16 21.75
C TYR A 97 11.54 13.64 22.36
N ILE A 98 12.36 14.38 21.62
CA ILE A 98 13.71 14.76 22.05
C ILE A 98 13.69 15.89 23.07
N GLU A 99 12.77 16.86 22.90
CA GLU A 99 12.70 18.05 23.74
C GLU A 99 11.76 17.91 24.94
N GLN A 100 10.74 17.05 24.84
CA GLN A 100 9.72 16.91 25.87
C GLN A 100 9.70 15.52 26.53
N ILE A 101 9.50 14.46 25.74
CA ILE A 101 9.22 13.13 26.28
C ILE A 101 10.48 12.49 26.89
N PHE A 102 11.59 12.47 26.18
CA PHE A 102 12.82 11.86 26.66
C PHE A 102 13.41 12.58 27.88
N PRO A 103 13.51 13.94 27.91
CA PRO A 103 13.92 14.66 29.12
C PRO A 103 12.99 14.41 30.31
N PHE A 104 11.66 14.43 30.08
CA PHE A 104 10.68 14.12 31.13
C PHE A 104 10.84 12.71 31.71
N MET A 105 11.19 11.75 30.86
CA MET A 105 11.41 10.35 31.23
C MET A 105 12.82 10.08 31.78
N GLY A 106 13.72 11.08 31.77
CA GLY A 106 15.11 10.92 32.15
C GLY A 106 15.95 10.10 31.18
N VAL A 107 15.59 10.11 29.89
CA VAL A 107 16.28 9.36 28.84
C VAL A 107 17.21 10.25 28.06
N ARG A 108 18.50 9.90 28.01
CA ARG A 108 19.52 10.56 27.19
C ARG A 108 19.32 10.18 25.73
N PHE A 109 19.36 11.13 24.81
CA PHE A 109 19.28 10.88 23.36
C PHE A 109 20.55 11.34 22.67
N ILE A 110 21.15 10.46 21.83
CA ILE A 110 22.41 10.74 21.11
C ILE A 110 22.21 10.47 19.62
N ALA A 111 22.47 11.49 18.78
CA ALA A 111 22.56 11.38 17.31
C ALA A 111 24.02 11.64 16.88
N ILE A 112 24.75 10.57 16.54
CA ILE A 112 26.19 10.61 16.44
C ILE A 112 26.67 11.51 15.30
N ASN A 113 26.14 11.35 14.08
CA ASN A 113 26.54 12.16 12.92
C ASN A 113 26.12 13.62 13.03
N ASP A 114 25.09 13.90 13.82
CA ASP A 114 24.60 15.25 14.05
C ASP A 114 25.33 15.94 15.20
N ASN A 115 26.30 15.25 15.83
CA ASN A 115 27.01 15.69 17.02
C ASN A 115 26.07 16.19 18.14
N TYR A 116 24.93 15.51 18.29
CA TYR A 116 23.92 15.86 19.27
C TYR A 116 23.93 14.86 20.42
N ASP A 117 24.00 15.37 21.64
CA ASP A 117 23.84 14.63 22.88
C ASP A 117 22.98 15.46 23.84
N SER A 118 21.81 14.92 24.20
CA SER A 118 20.89 15.67 25.09
C SER A 118 21.47 15.98 26.45
N ALA A 119 22.52 15.29 26.91
CA ALA A 119 23.20 15.59 28.17
C ALA A 119 23.97 16.92 28.13
N ASP A 120 24.42 17.35 26.95
CA ASP A 120 25.15 18.61 26.77
C ASP A 120 24.24 19.85 26.79
N TYR A 121 22.90 19.65 26.68
CA TYR A 121 21.91 20.72 26.54
C TYR A 121 20.97 20.86 27.73
N VAL A 122 21.29 20.32 28.89
CA VAL A 122 20.47 20.43 30.08
C VAL A 122 20.41 21.90 30.49
N GLY A 123 19.32 22.61 30.10
CA GLY A 123 19.01 23.98 30.50
C GLY A 123 19.36 25.10 29.51
N GLY A 124 19.61 24.85 28.22
CA GLY A 124 19.99 25.89 27.25
C GLY A 124 19.69 25.58 25.79
N ILE A 125 20.04 26.45 24.91
CA ILE A 125 19.96 26.64 23.43
C ILE A 125 19.77 25.39 22.53
N GLY A 126 19.79 24.16 23.05
CA GLY A 126 19.66 22.91 22.28
C GLY A 126 18.33 22.74 21.53
N GLU A 127 17.25 23.34 22.02
CA GLU A 127 15.93 23.31 21.40
C GLU A 127 15.93 23.94 20.00
N ILE A 128 16.63 25.06 19.82
CA ILE A 128 16.69 25.79 18.54
C ILE A 128 17.51 25.00 17.52
N ASP A 129 18.59 24.32 17.92
CA ASP A 129 19.45 23.55 17.03
C ASP A 129 18.73 22.30 16.50
N VAL A 130 17.95 21.61 17.33
CA VAL A 130 17.14 20.43 16.92
C VAL A 130 16.04 20.84 15.95
N ALA A 131 15.29 21.90 16.25
CA ALA A 131 14.24 22.42 15.38
C ALA A 131 14.81 22.88 14.03
N PHE A 132 15.94 23.59 14.03
CA PHE A 132 16.61 24.07 12.83
C PHE A 132 17.12 22.90 11.96
N LYS A 133 17.75 21.89 12.56
CA LYS A 133 18.16 20.68 11.85
C LYS A 133 16.97 19.91 11.26
N GLY A 134 15.84 19.84 12.00
CA GLY A 134 14.61 19.27 11.49
C GLY A 134 14.12 19.96 10.22
N ILE A 135 14.07 21.28 10.21
CA ILE A 135 13.69 22.10 9.03
C ILE A 135 14.66 21.86 7.87
N LEU A 136 15.95 21.78 8.12
CA LEU A 136 16.95 21.49 7.10
C LEU A 136 16.73 20.11 6.47
N TYR A 137 16.42 19.08 7.26
CA TYR A 137 16.15 17.74 6.72
C TYR A 137 14.88 17.69 5.87
N ASP A 138 13.83 18.41 6.24
CA ASP A 138 12.63 18.54 5.40
C ASP A 138 12.96 19.25 4.09
N PHE A 139 13.70 20.34 4.14
CA PHE A 139 14.15 21.07 2.97
C PHE A 139 15.00 20.18 2.02
N PHE A 140 15.96 19.42 2.56
CA PHE A 140 16.73 18.45 1.78
C PHE A 140 15.86 17.34 1.18
N SER A 141 14.85 16.88 1.92
CA SER A 141 13.90 15.86 1.41
C SER A 141 13.09 16.39 0.24
N GLU A 142 12.61 17.64 0.32
CA GLU A 142 11.89 18.31 -0.77
C GLU A 142 12.80 18.58 -1.97
N GLU A 143 14.03 19.04 -1.74
CA GLU A 143 15.01 19.27 -2.78
C GLU A 143 15.37 17.97 -3.51
N GLN A 144 15.60 16.88 -2.80
CA GLN A 144 15.87 15.57 -3.39
C GLN A 144 14.66 15.07 -4.19
N SER A 145 13.45 15.20 -3.67
CA SER A 145 12.23 14.82 -4.38
C SER A 145 12.07 15.62 -5.68
N SER A 146 12.35 16.93 -5.64
CA SER A 146 12.32 17.80 -6.81
C SER A 146 13.36 17.41 -7.84
N LYS A 147 14.60 17.11 -7.43
CA LYS A 147 15.68 16.65 -8.33
C LYS A 147 15.33 15.32 -9.00
N VAL A 148 14.79 14.35 -8.25
CA VAL A 148 14.34 13.07 -8.78
C VAL A 148 13.21 13.27 -9.77
N SER A 149 12.20 14.08 -9.43
CA SER A 149 11.07 14.40 -10.30
C SER A 149 11.53 15.04 -11.62
N LEU A 150 12.41 16.04 -11.55
CA LEU A 150 12.99 16.69 -12.72
C LEU A 150 13.79 15.72 -13.60
N THR A 151 14.58 14.85 -12.98
CA THR A 151 15.34 13.83 -13.70
C THR A 151 14.44 12.83 -14.42
N LEU A 152 13.35 12.39 -13.77
CA LEU A 152 12.36 11.50 -14.36
C LEU A 152 11.61 12.20 -15.49
N ASP A 153 11.24 13.46 -15.33
CA ASP A 153 10.55 14.24 -16.36
C ASP A 153 11.47 14.49 -17.56
N THR A 154 12.74 14.79 -17.34
CA THR A 154 13.75 14.91 -18.42
C THR A 154 13.90 13.60 -19.18
N LYS A 155 14.00 12.47 -18.48
CA LYS A 155 14.07 11.15 -19.14
C LYS A 155 12.82 10.87 -19.98
N ARG A 156 11.62 11.16 -19.45
CA ARG A 156 10.35 11.01 -20.19
C ARG A 156 10.28 11.95 -21.39
N GLY A 157 10.69 13.19 -21.22
CA GLY A 157 10.76 14.18 -22.30
C GLY A 157 11.70 13.76 -23.44
N ASN A 158 12.73 12.99 -23.15
CA ASN A 158 13.63 12.38 -24.13
C ASN A 158 13.11 11.02 -24.69
N GLY A 159 11.84 10.70 -24.51
CA GLY A 159 11.23 9.48 -25.03
C GLY A 159 11.61 8.19 -24.29
N LYS A 160 12.26 8.26 -23.12
CA LYS A 160 12.66 7.10 -22.35
C LYS A 160 11.52 6.55 -21.50
N TYR A 161 11.19 5.28 -21.68
CA TYR A 161 10.20 4.59 -20.86
C TYR A 161 10.77 4.22 -19.49
N ILE A 162 10.13 4.68 -18.41
CA ILE A 162 10.67 4.50 -17.05
C ILE A 162 9.76 3.68 -16.11
N ALA A 163 8.56 3.29 -16.55
CA ALA A 163 7.69 2.48 -15.70
C ALA A 163 8.25 1.06 -15.50
N THR A 164 7.86 0.41 -14.40
CA THR A 164 8.36 -0.93 -14.04
C THR A 164 7.99 -1.98 -15.08
N TYR A 165 6.74 -1.99 -15.53
CA TYR A 165 6.22 -2.95 -16.51
C TYR A 165 5.86 -2.25 -17.81
N ALA A 166 6.13 -2.92 -18.94
CA ALA A 166 5.66 -2.46 -20.25
C ALA A 166 4.13 -2.58 -20.36
N PRO A 167 3.46 -1.72 -21.16
CA PRO A 167 2.06 -1.92 -21.50
C PRO A 167 1.85 -3.24 -22.25
N TYR A 168 0.69 -3.86 -22.07
CA TYR A 168 0.33 -5.09 -22.82
C TYR A 168 0.43 -4.84 -24.33
N GLY A 169 1.09 -5.70 -25.06
CA GLY A 169 1.46 -5.51 -26.46
C GLY A 169 2.88 -5.02 -26.68
N TYR A 170 3.59 -4.63 -25.62
CA TYR A 170 5.00 -4.26 -25.64
C TYR A 170 5.80 -5.02 -24.60
N VAL A 171 7.10 -5.15 -24.85
CA VAL A 171 8.12 -5.60 -23.89
C VAL A 171 9.24 -4.57 -23.82
N LYS A 172 9.98 -4.58 -22.74
CA LYS A 172 11.21 -3.77 -22.67
C LYS A 172 12.31 -4.41 -23.49
N SER A 173 13.07 -3.60 -24.24
CA SER A 173 14.22 -4.10 -24.98
C SER A 173 15.22 -4.76 -24.03
N PRO A 174 15.80 -5.92 -24.40
CA PRO A 174 16.90 -6.53 -23.64
C PRO A 174 18.15 -5.66 -23.58
N GLU A 175 18.39 -4.86 -24.62
CA GLU A 175 19.56 -3.97 -24.73
C GLU A 175 19.38 -2.67 -23.94
N ASP A 176 18.17 -2.10 -23.95
CA ASP A 176 17.82 -0.87 -23.25
C ASP A 176 16.45 -0.98 -22.59
N LYS A 177 16.43 -1.15 -21.27
CA LYS A 177 15.19 -1.21 -20.46
C LYS A 177 14.31 0.04 -20.53
N HIS A 178 14.80 1.13 -21.12
CA HIS A 178 14.06 2.36 -21.35
C HIS A 178 13.39 2.44 -22.73
N LYS A 179 13.57 1.42 -23.57
CA LYS A 179 12.97 1.32 -24.91
C LYS A 179 11.90 0.24 -24.92
N LEU A 180 10.74 0.55 -25.51
CA LEU A 180 9.67 -0.42 -25.75
C LEU A 180 9.85 -1.06 -27.13
N VAL A 181 9.67 -2.37 -27.20
CA VAL A 181 9.64 -3.18 -28.42
C VAL A 181 8.29 -3.86 -28.50
N VAL A 182 7.75 -4.03 -29.70
CA VAL A 182 6.46 -4.71 -29.92
C VAL A 182 6.58 -6.19 -29.57
N ASP A 183 5.65 -6.67 -28.75
CA ASP A 183 5.46 -8.10 -28.48
C ASP A 183 4.60 -8.70 -29.58
N GLU A 184 5.12 -9.70 -30.32
CA GLU A 184 4.43 -10.27 -31.47
C GLU A 184 3.05 -10.86 -31.13
N PHE A 185 2.94 -11.59 -30.02
CA PHE A 185 1.68 -12.22 -29.62
C PHE A 185 0.71 -11.18 -29.03
N ALA A 186 1.14 -10.46 -28.01
CA ALA A 186 0.26 -9.54 -27.29
C ALA A 186 -0.18 -8.35 -28.17
N SER A 187 0.64 -7.90 -29.13
CA SER A 187 0.27 -6.85 -30.08
C SER A 187 -0.86 -7.25 -31.01
N GLN A 188 -0.92 -8.50 -31.43
CA GLN A 188 -2.03 -9.01 -32.26
C GLN A 188 -3.35 -8.98 -31.49
N ILE A 189 -3.33 -9.26 -30.19
CA ILE A 189 -4.52 -9.15 -29.35
C ILE A 189 -4.97 -7.70 -29.22
N VAL A 190 -4.02 -6.77 -29.04
CA VAL A 190 -4.33 -5.34 -29.04
C VAL A 190 -4.94 -4.90 -30.38
N LYS A 191 -4.34 -5.27 -31.52
CA LYS A 191 -4.88 -4.99 -32.85
C LYS A 191 -6.29 -5.57 -33.03
N ARG A 192 -6.53 -6.80 -32.57
CA ARG A 192 -7.84 -7.44 -32.58
C ARG A 192 -8.87 -6.63 -31.78
N ILE A 193 -8.54 -6.20 -30.57
CA ILE A 193 -9.43 -5.41 -29.71
C ILE A 193 -9.84 -4.11 -30.43
N PHE A 194 -8.89 -3.39 -31.01
CA PHE A 194 -9.18 -2.16 -31.77
C PHE A 194 -10.04 -2.43 -33.01
N LYS A 195 -9.71 -3.46 -33.80
CA LYS A 195 -10.47 -3.85 -34.99
C LYS A 195 -11.91 -4.26 -34.66
N GLU A 196 -12.10 -5.07 -33.63
CA GLU A 196 -13.44 -5.50 -33.21
C GLU A 196 -14.27 -4.33 -32.67
N PHE A 197 -13.66 -3.39 -31.94
CA PHE A 197 -14.35 -2.20 -31.47
C PHE A 197 -14.75 -1.25 -32.60
N LEU A 198 -13.86 -1.02 -33.58
CA LEU A 198 -14.14 -0.25 -34.80
C LEU A 198 -15.25 -0.88 -35.65
N SER A 199 -15.40 -2.20 -35.62
CA SER A 199 -16.51 -2.91 -36.28
C SER A 199 -17.85 -2.78 -35.55
N GLY A 200 -17.92 -2.01 -34.44
CA GLY A 200 -19.14 -1.77 -33.68
C GLY A 200 -19.43 -2.78 -32.55
N LYS A 201 -18.52 -3.73 -32.27
CA LYS A 201 -18.71 -4.63 -31.12
C LYS A 201 -18.58 -3.85 -29.80
N SER A 202 -19.44 -4.15 -28.85
CA SER A 202 -19.33 -3.60 -27.50
C SER A 202 -18.10 -4.16 -26.75
N MET A 203 -17.54 -3.39 -25.81
CA MET A 203 -16.42 -3.84 -24.97
C MET A 203 -16.73 -5.18 -24.24
N TYR A 204 -18.02 -5.39 -23.90
CA TYR A 204 -18.50 -6.63 -23.29
C TYR A 204 -18.34 -7.83 -24.24
N LYS A 205 -18.81 -7.70 -25.49
CA LYS A 205 -18.69 -8.78 -26.50
C LYS A 205 -17.23 -9.09 -26.86
N ILE A 206 -16.37 -8.08 -26.84
CA ILE A 206 -14.93 -8.24 -27.05
C ILE A 206 -14.33 -9.04 -25.89
N SER A 207 -14.63 -8.66 -24.63
CA SER A 207 -14.14 -9.39 -23.45
C SER A 207 -14.64 -10.83 -23.40
N GLU A 208 -15.91 -11.07 -23.74
CA GLU A 208 -16.51 -12.42 -23.85
C GLU A 208 -15.77 -13.27 -24.91
N GLY A 209 -15.46 -12.68 -26.07
CA GLY A 209 -14.71 -13.38 -27.12
C GLY A 209 -13.31 -13.77 -26.68
N LEU A 210 -12.57 -12.86 -26.04
CA LEU A 210 -11.22 -13.15 -25.54
C LEU A 210 -11.21 -14.21 -24.44
N ASN A 211 -12.20 -14.20 -23.56
CA ASN A 211 -12.36 -15.21 -22.51
C ASN A 211 -12.67 -16.59 -23.11
N ARG A 212 -13.59 -16.64 -24.06
CA ARG A 212 -13.95 -17.90 -24.78
C ARG A 212 -12.75 -18.49 -25.52
N ASP A 213 -11.91 -17.63 -26.11
CA ASP A 213 -10.71 -18.05 -26.83
C ASP A 213 -9.54 -18.40 -25.87
N GLY A 214 -9.75 -18.32 -24.54
CA GLY A 214 -8.77 -18.68 -23.51
C GLY A 214 -7.59 -17.74 -23.40
N ILE A 215 -7.68 -16.51 -23.93
CA ILE A 215 -6.59 -15.56 -23.96
C ILE A 215 -6.37 -14.96 -22.56
N ASP A 216 -5.14 -15.04 -22.08
CA ASP A 216 -4.77 -14.52 -20.77
C ASP A 216 -4.89 -12.99 -20.67
N THR A 217 -5.36 -12.51 -19.52
CA THR A 217 -5.42 -11.07 -19.26
C THR A 217 -4.02 -10.46 -19.15
N PRO A 218 -3.85 -9.14 -19.37
CA PRO A 218 -2.55 -8.47 -19.29
C PRO A 218 -1.77 -8.78 -18.02
N GLY A 219 -2.45 -8.86 -16.86
CA GLY A 219 -1.81 -9.13 -15.58
C GLY A 219 -1.22 -10.55 -15.50
N VAL A 220 -1.96 -11.56 -16.00
CA VAL A 220 -1.49 -12.95 -16.06
C VAL A 220 -0.32 -13.07 -17.02
N TYR A 221 -0.46 -12.50 -18.23
CA TYR A 221 0.56 -12.53 -19.26
C TYR A 221 1.90 -11.92 -18.80
N ILE A 222 1.85 -10.74 -18.18
CA ILE A 222 3.04 -10.07 -17.63
C ILE A 222 3.65 -10.89 -16.50
N ALA A 223 2.82 -11.51 -15.63
CA ALA A 223 3.32 -12.36 -14.56
C ALA A 223 4.04 -13.60 -15.09
N MET A 224 3.53 -14.21 -16.18
CA MET A 224 4.19 -15.34 -16.86
C MET A 224 5.54 -14.92 -17.44
N GLN A 225 5.60 -13.79 -18.13
CA GLN A 225 6.85 -13.28 -18.72
C GLN A 225 7.89 -12.91 -17.65
N SER A 226 7.45 -12.33 -16.52
CA SER A 226 8.36 -11.91 -15.44
C SER A 226 8.91 -13.08 -14.62
N GLY A 227 8.33 -14.28 -14.74
CA GLY A 227 8.69 -15.46 -13.95
C GLY A 227 8.46 -15.31 -12.45
N SER A 228 7.68 -14.32 -12.03
CA SER A 228 7.43 -14.04 -10.61
C SER A 228 6.49 -15.08 -10.00
N GLU A 229 7.04 -16.06 -9.30
CA GLU A 229 6.29 -17.10 -8.58
C GLU A 229 5.20 -16.52 -7.66
N LYS A 230 5.49 -15.43 -6.97
CA LYS A 230 4.54 -14.76 -6.08
C LYS A 230 3.31 -14.21 -6.82
N GLN A 231 3.51 -13.67 -8.04
CA GLN A 231 2.41 -13.17 -8.86
C GLN A 231 1.64 -14.32 -9.49
N LEU A 232 2.34 -15.35 -9.97
CA LEU A 232 1.72 -16.55 -10.55
C LEU A 232 0.88 -17.32 -9.54
N ALA A 233 1.35 -17.47 -8.29
CA ALA A 233 0.60 -18.13 -7.23
C ALA A 233 -0.76 -17.45 -6.98
N ARG A 234 -0.78 -16.11 -6.99
CA ARG A 234 -2.02 -15.33 -6.84
C ARG A 234 -3.04 -15.61 -7.96
N TYR A 235 -2.58 -15.87 -9.18
CA TYR A 235 -3.43 -16.14 -10.33
C TYR A 235 -3.80 -17.63 -10.49
N ARG A 236 -3.06 -18.56 -9.87
CA ARG A 236 -3.42 -19.98 -9.80
C ARG A 236 -4.70 -20.23 -9.02
N GLU A 237 -4.86 -19.54 -7.88
CA GLU A 237 -6.08 -19.64 -7.08
C GLU A 237 -7.28 -18.99 -7.76
N LYS A 238 -7.06 -17.91 -8.48
CA LYS A 238 -8.11 -17.07 -9.05
C LYS A 238 -7.68 -16.42 -10.36
N LYS A 239 -7.91 -17.13 -11.47
CA LYS A 239 -7.59 -16.61 -12.80
C LYS A 239 -8.53 -15.44 -13.15
N PRO A 240 -8.00 -14.23 -13.37
CA PRO A 240 -8.82 -13.09 -13.75
C PRO A 240 -9.31 -13.24 -15.19
N LEU A 241 -10.55 -12.82 -15.44
CA LEU A 241 -11.15 -12.80 -16.77
C LEU A 241 -11.08 -11.38 -17.37
N TRP A 242 -11.06 -11.32 -18.71
CA TRP A 242 -11.23 -10.07 -19.42
C TRP A 242 -12.59 -9.45 -19.09
N ASN A 243 -12.61 -8.14 -18.92
CA ASN A 243 -13.80 -7.37 -18.61
C ASN A 243 -13.79 -6.02 -19.33
N ASN A 244 -14.92 -5.32 -19.30
CA ASN A 244 -15.09 -4.01 -19.93
C ASN A 244 -14.04 -2.99 -19.52
N VAL A 245 -13.59 -3.02 -18.25
CA VAL A 245 -12.60 -2.08 -17.72
C VAL A 245 -11.23 -2.32 -18.34
N ALA A 246 -10.83 -3.60 -18.46
CA ALA A 246 -9.57 -3.96 -19.10
C ALA A 246 -9.54 -3.56 -20.58
N ILE A 247 -10.62 -3.87 -21.33
CA ILE A 247 -10.77 -3.44 -22.72
C ILE A 247 -10.76 -1.91 -22.83
N GLY A 248 -11.51 -1.21 -21.96
CA GLY A 248 -11.57 0.24 -21.94
C GLY A 248 -10.23 0.90 -21.64
N ARG A 249 -9.37 0.29 -20.81
CA ARG A 249 -8.00 0.75 -20.55
C ARG A 249 -7.11 0.61 -21.78
N ILE A 250 -7.22 -0.50 -22.52
CA ILE A 250 -6.48 -0.71 -23.76
C ILE A 250 -6.92 0.29 -24.80
N LEU A 251 -8.21 0.42 -25.08
CA LEU A 251 -8.76 1.37 -26.06
C LEU A 251 -8.49 2.85 -25.72
N GLY A 252 -8.20 3.17 -24.47
CA GLY A 252 -7.88 4.53 -24.01
C GLY A 252 -6.40 4.80 -23.82
N ASN A 253 -5.52 3.87 -24.16
CA ASN A 253 -4.10 4.05 -23.96
C ASN A 253 -3.42 4.57 -25.24
N GLU A 254 -3.11 5.84 -25.27
CA GLU A 254 -2.46 6.55 -26.39
C GLU A 254 -1.06 5.98 -26.71
N GLN A 255 -0.43 5.23 -25.79
CA GLN A 255 0.87 4.62 -26.02
C GLN A 255 0.87 3.63 -27.21
N TYR A 256 -0.27 3.07 -27.58
CA TYR A 256 -0.37 2.18 -28.76
C TYR A 256 -0.15 2.88 -30.08
N THR A 257 -0.19 4.24 -30.11
CA THR A 257 0.12 5.03 -31.30
C THR A 257 1.61 5.42 -31.41
N GLY A 258 2.48 4.89 -30.55
CA GLY A 258 3.89 5.28 -30.50
C GLY A 258 4.15 6.54 -29.68
N THR A 259 3.12 7.13 -29.07
CA THR A 259 3.20 8.36 -28.27
C THR A 259 3.31 8.01 -26.78
N MET A 260 4.32 8.53 -26.11
CA MET A 260 4.42 8.41 -24.66
C MET A 260 3.70 9.57 -23.98
N VAL A 261 2.77 9.22 -23.06
CA VAL A 261 2.00 10.19 -22.25
C VAL A 261 2.42 10.09 -20.80
N TYR A 262 2.77 11.21 -20.20
CA TYR A 262 3.21 11.29 -18.81
C TYR A 262 2.68 12.53 -18.10
N SER A 263 2.99 12.69 -16.82
CA SER A 263 2.45 13.76 -15.97
C SER A 263 0.91 13.76 -15.90
N ARG A 264 0.30 12.57 -15.79
CA ARG A 264 -1.17 12.44 -15.64
C ARG A 264 -1.64 12.71 -14.22
N PHE A 265 -0.73 12.64 -13.26
CA PHE A 265 -0.99 12.80 -11.83
C PHE A 265 0.07 13.70 -11.20
N LYS A 266 -0.32 14.50 -10.21
CA LYS A 266 0.57 15.38 -9.44
C LYS A 266 0.31 15.17 -7.95
N SER A 267 1.38 14.95 -7.15
CA SER A 267 1.33 15.04 -5.70
C SER A 267 1.57 16.49 -5.28
N GLU A 268 0.83 16.97 -4.29
CA GLU A 268 1.01 18.33 -3.76
C GLU A 268 2.20 18.39 -2.82
N ASN A 269 2.32 17.38 -1.95
CA ASN A 269 3.41 17.31 -0.97
C ASN A 269 4.23 16.03 -1.13
N VAL A 270 5.47 16.08 -0.63
CA VAL A 270 6.33 14.90 -0.54
C VAL A 270 5.72 13.90 0.45
N GLY A 271 5.39 12.70 -0.06
CA GLY A 271 4.82 11.64 0.76
C GLY A 271 3.31 11.53 0.77
N ASP A 272 2.61 12.35 0.00
CA ASP A 272 1.17 12.17 -0.19
C ASP A 272 0.87 10.76 -0.72
N LYS A 273 -0.09 10.08 -0.06
CA LYS A 273 -0.53 8.73 -0.49
C LYS A 273 -1.37 8.76 -1.77
N HIS A 274 -1.94 9.90 -2.11
CA HIS A 274 -2.86 10.06 -3.23
C HIS A 274 -2.44 11.25 -4.10
N ALA A 275 -1.99 10.96 -5.32
CA ALA A 275 -1.76 11.98 -6.32
C ALA A 275 -3.09 12.40 -6.96
N LYS A 276 -3.27 13.70 -7.20
CA LYS A 276 -4.42 14.25 -7.92
C LYS A 276 -4.26 14.04 -9.42
N ALA A 277 -5.33 13.63 -10.10
CA ALA A 277 -5.34 13.53 -11.56
C ALA A 277 -5.34 14.93 -12.18
N LEU A 278 -4.46 15.14 -13.13
CA LEU A 278 -4.41 16.38 -13.92
C LEU A 278 -5.40 16.30 -15.09
N PRO A 279 -5.95 17.44 -15.52
CA PRO A 279 -6.72 17.55 -16.75
C PRO A 279 -5.92 17.08 -17.97
N GLU A 280 -6.60 16.62 -19.01
CA GLU A 280 -5.97 16.00 -20.18
C GLU A 280 -5.12 16.98 -21.01
N ASP A 281 -5.42 18.26 -20.95
CA ASP A 281 -4.69 19.37 -21.55
C ASP A 281 -3.33 19.64 -20.88
N GLU A 282 -3.18 19.28 -19.61
CA GLU A 282 -1.92 19.38 -18.86
C GLU A 282 -0.98 18.19 -19.07
N TRP A 283 -1.46 17.11 -19.71
CA TRP A 283 -0.65 15.92 -19.93
C TRP A 283 0.48 16.20 -20.93
N LYS A 284 1.67 15.75 -20.60
CA LYS A 284 2.82 15.87 -21.50
C LYS A 284 2.88 14.67 -22.46
N ARG A 285 3.14 14.94 -23.73
CA ARG A 285 3.20 13.95 -24.82
C ARG A 285 4.52 14.04 -25.54
N VAL A 286 5.11 12.86 -25.85
CA VAL A 286 6.28 12.74 -26.73
C VAL A 286 5.94 11.72 -27.81
N GLU A 287 5.91 12.17 -29.06
CA GLU A 287 5.54 11.34 -30.21
C GLU A 287 6.74 10.50 -30.70
N ASN A 288 6.45 9.41 -31.41
CA ASN A 288 7.44 8.54 -32.06
C ASN A 288 8.53 7.98 -31.13
N CYS A 289 8.17 7.67 -29.87
CA CYS A 289 9.11 7.12 -28.90
C CYS A 289 9.36 5.62 -29.11
N HIS A 290 8.42 4.93 -29.72
CA HIS A 290 8.46 3.49 -29.97
C HIS A 290 7.54 3.13 -31.16
N GLU A 291 7.66 1.91 -31.66
CA GLU A 291 6.84 1.44 -32.78
C GLU A 291 5.35 1.39 -32.39
N ALA A 292 4.51 1.94 -33.27
CA ALA A 292 3.06 1.97 -33.08
C ALA A 292 2.43 0.61 -33.38
N ILE A 293 1.54 0.12 -32.51
CA ILE A 293 0.71 -1.06 -32.75
C ILE A 293 -0.55 -0.70 -33.53
N VAL A 294 -1.08 0.51 -33.29
CA VAL A 294 -2.32 1.01 -33.87
C VAL A 294 -2.06 2.37 -34.51
N SER A 295 -2.70 2.64 -35.67
CA SER A 295 -2.58 3.93 -36.31
C SER A 295 -3.22 5.05 -35.48
N LYS A 296 -2.66 6.27 -35.54
CA LYS A 296 -3.22 7.45 -34.85
C LYS A 296 -4.67 7.71 -35.28
N ALA A 297 -4.96 7.53 -36.57
CA ALA A 297 -6.31 7.69 -37.13
C ALA A 297 -7.33 6.70 -36.54
N ASP A 298 -6.95 5.44 -36.34
CA ASP A 298 -7.84 4.43 -35.75
C ASP A 298 -8.04 4.67 -34.26
N PHE A 299 -7.00 5.12 -33.56
CA PHE A 299 -7.11 5.53 -32.15
C PHE A 299 -8.07 6.69 -31.97
N GLU A 300 -7.97 7.73 -32.82
CA GLU A 300 -8.86 8.89 -32.79
C GLU A 300 -10.33 8.51 -33.08
N LYS A 301 -10.58 7.63 -34.07
CA LYS A 301 -11.91 7.08 -34.35
C LYS A 301 -12.48 6.36 -33.11
N VAL A 302 -11.67 5.48 -32.48
CA VAL A 302 -12.06 4.79 -31.24
C VAL A 302 -12.37 5.77 -30.13
N ALA A 303 -11.56 6.82 -29.95
CA ALA A 303 -11.79 7.85 -28.94
C ALA A 303 -13.12 8.60 -29.17
N ALA A 304 -13.43 8.95 -30.44
CA ALA A 304 -14.70 9.57 -30.82
C ALA A 304 -15.90 8.64 -30.55
N MET A 305 -15.82 7.36 -30.93
CA MET A 305 -16.87 6.38 -30.66
C MET A 305 -17.10 6.18 -29.16
N ARG A 306 -16.05 6.19 -28.34
CA ARG A 306 -16.16 6.07 -26.89
C ARG A 306 -16.85 7.28 -26.26
N LYS A 307 -16.51 8.52 -26.71
CA LYS A 307 -17.18 9.75 -26.24
C LYS A 307 -18.67 9.77 -26.58
N GLY A 308 -19.06 9.31 -27.77
CA GLY A 308 -20.46 9.18 -28.18
C GLY A 308 -21.25 8.15 -27.37
N ASN A 309 -20.61 7.08 -26.91
CA ASN A 309 -21.22 6.04 -26.09
C ASN A 309 -21.27 6.37 -24.59
N THR A 310 -20.57 7.37 -24.12
CA THR A 310 -20.77 7.94 -22.80
C THR A 310 -22.05 8.81 -22.84
N CYS A 311 -23.22 8.16 -22.97
CA CYS A 311 -24.45 8.78 -22.47
C CYS A 311 -24.15 9.28 -21.07
N ALA A 312 -24.50 10.55 -20.83
CA ALA A 312 -24.50 11.17 -19.53
C ALA A 312 -25.43 10.35 -18.59
N SER A 313 -24.97 9.22 -18.15
CA SER A 313 -25.51 8.61 -16.95
C SER A 313 -25.14 9.61 -15.87
N ALA A 314 -26.07 10.54 -15.62
CA ALA A 314 -26.04 11.38 -14.44
C ALA A 314 -25.50 10.51 -13.32
N LYS A 315 -24.43 10.94 -12.65
CA LYS A 315 -23.87 10.26 -11.49
C LYS A 315 -24.97 10.20 -10.46
N ARG A 316 -25.87 9.19 -10.60
CA ARG A 316 -26.84 8.86 -9.54
C ARG A 316 -25.94 8.50 -8.38
N LYS A 317 -25.96 9.33 -7.34
CA LYS A 317 -25.42 8.96 -6.03
C LYS A 317 -26.29 7.82 -5.54
N HIS A 318 -25.95 6.59 -5.91
CA HIS A 318 -26.51 5.41 -5.28
C HIS A 318 -25.82 5.28 -3.93
N GLU A 319 -26.61 5.29 -2.87
CA GLU A 319 -26.11 4.88 -1.58
C GLU A 319 -25.59 3.45 -1.71
N THR A 320 -24.35 3.22 -1.32
CA THR A 320 -23.75 1.88 -1.37
C THR A 320 -24.50 0.98 -0.37
N HIS A 321 -25.09 -0.11 -0.86
CA HIS A 321 -25.75 -1.08 0.02
C HIS A 321 -24.74 -1.65 1.04
N CYS A 322 -25.18 -1.88 2.28
CA CYS A 322 -24.33 -2.25 3.43
C CYS A 322 -23.50 -3.54 3.20
N LEU A 323 -23.98 -4.46 2.37
CA LEU A 323 -23.29 -5.71 2.03
C LEU A 323 -22.42 -5.61 0.77
N THR A 324 -22.40 -4.47 0.07
CA THR A 324 -21.60 -4.28 -1.15
C THR A 324 -20.12 -4.51 -0.86
N GLY A 325 -19.48 -5.36 -1.67
CA GLY A 325 -18.05 -5.72 -1.52
C GLY A 325 -17.71 -6.70 -0.40
N LYS A 326 -18.69 -7.11 0.42
CA LYS A 326 -18.50 -8.07 1.53
C LYS A 326 -18.89 -9.50 1.14
N MET A 327 -19.68 -9.67 0.10
CA MET A 327 -20.19 -10.97 -0.35
C MET A 327 -19.30 -11.59 -1.41
N ILE A 328 -19.10 -12.89 -1.31
CA ILE A 328 -18.22 -13.68 -2.18
C ILE A 328 -19.05 -14.81 -2.81
N CYS A 329 -18.85 -15.06 -4.10
CA CYS A 329 -19.43 -16.21 -4.78
C CYS A 329 -18.80 -17.51 -4.26
N GLY A 330 -19.62 -18.45 -3.76
CA GLY A 330 -19.12 -19.72 -3.24
C GLY A 330 -18.48 -20.64 -4.30
N ASN A 331 -18.79 -20.44 -5.59
CA ASN A 331 -18.25 -21.26 -6.67
C ASN A 331 -16.93 -20.73 -7.20
N CYS A 332 -16.83 -19.42 -7.50
CA CYS A 332 -15.62 -18.84 -8.13
C CYS A 332 -14.82 -17.93 -7.18
N GLY A 333 -15.25 -17.72 -5.95
CA GLY A 333 -14.57 -16.90 -4.96
C GLY A 333 -14.50 -15.40 -5.30
N HIS A 334 -15.15 -14.91 -6.37
CA HIS A 334 -15.19 -13.48 -6.69
C HIS A 334 -16.26 -12.75 -5.89
N ARG A 335 -16.04 -11.46 -5.66
CA ARG A 335 -17.04 -10.62 -4.99
C ARG A 335 -18.29 -10.51 -5.85
N LEU A 336 -19.46 -10.62 -5.23
CA LEU A 336 -20.73 -10.42 -5.90
C LEU A 336 -20.90 -8.93 -6.23
N SER A 337 -21.43 -8.68 -7.44
CA SER A 337 -21.82 -7.35 -7.89
C SER A 337 -23.27 -7.06 -7.46
N HIS A 338 -23.56 -5.81 -7.12
CA HIS A 338 -24.89 -5.35 -6.79
C HIS A 338 -25.54 -4.58 -7.95
N THR A 339 -26.83 -4.77 -8.19
CA THR A 339 -27.60 -3.97 -9.15
C THR A 339 -28.82 -3.36 -8.47
N TYR A 340 -29.09 -2.10 -8.81
CA TYR A 340 -30.27 -1.35 -8.38
C TYR A 340 -31.38 -1.33 -9.44
N ALA A 341 -31.09 -1.85 -10.64
CA ALA A 341 -32.04 -1.86 -11.74
C ALA A 341 -33.09 -2.96 -11.53
N GLY A 342 -34.37 -2.59 -11.52
CA GLY A 342 -35.48 -3.49 -11.27
C GLY A 342 -35.58 -3.91 -9.81
N ARG A 343 -35.53 -5.23 -9.54
CA ARG A 343 -35.43 -5.75 -8.17
C ARG A 343 -33.98 -5.74 -7.73
N PRO A 344 -33.60 -4.98 -6.67
CA PRO A 344 -32.23 -4.95 -6.17
C PRO A 344 -31.75 -6.34 -5.81
N LYS A 345 -30.57 -6.71 -6.33
CA LYS A 345 -29.99 -8.07 -6.15
C LYS A 345 -28.49 -8.09 -6.23
N TYR A 346 -27.93 -9.08 -5.58
CA TYR A 346 -26.53 -9.49 -5.74
C TYR A 346 -26.41 -10.60 -6.78
N TYR A 347 -25.39 -10.53 -7.62
CA TYR A 347 -25.15 -11.53 -8.67
C TYR A 347 -23.65 -11.74 -8.89
N CYS A 348 -23.29 -12.94 -9.39
CA CYS A 348 -21.92 -13.21 -9.79
C CYS A 348 -21.65 -12.64 -11.19
N ALA A 349 -20.80 -11.62 -11.27
CA ALA A 349 -20.45 -11.00 -12.54
C ALA A 349 -19.66 -11.96 -13.48
N ASN A 350 -18.98 -12.96 -12.95
CA ASN A 350 -18.24 -13.94 -13.75
C ASN A 350 -19.14 -14.78 -14.66
N HIS A 351 -20.37 -15.06 -14.26
CA HIS A 351 -21.35 -15.72 -15.11
C HIS A 351 -21.59 -14.99 -16.44
N TYR A 352 -21.53 -13.65 -16.41
CA TYR A 352 -21.68 -12.84 -17.61
C TYR A 352 -20.39 -12.73 -18.44
N LEU A 353 -19.23 -12.96 -17.83
CA LEU A 353 -17.93 -12.89 -18.50
C LEU A 353 -17.53 -14.23 -19.13
N ASP A 354 -17.96 -15.33 -18.54
CA ASP A 354 -17.72 -16.69 -18.99
C ASP A 354 -19.02 -17.51 -18.86
N LYS A 355 -19.76 -17.63 -19.97
CA LYS A 355 -21.01 -18.37 -20.03
C LYS A 355 -20.81 -19.90 -20.07
N THR A 356 -19.59 -20.37 -20.21
CA THR A 356 -19.27 -21.80 -20.17
C THR A 356 -19.28 -22.34 -18.74
N ASP A 357 -19.10 -21.47 -17.74
CA ASP A 357 -19.17 -21.82 -16.33
C ASP A 357 -20.63 -21.64 -15.78
N GLU A 358 -21.47 -22.66 -16.00
CA GLU A 358 -22.86 -22.68 -15.48
C GLU A 358 -22.94 -22.61 -13.95
N LYS A 359 -21.87 -22.96 -13.24
CA LYS A 359 -21.82 -22.99 -11.76
C LYS A 359 -21.90 -21.61 -11.12
N CYS A 360 -21.54 -20.57 -11.84
CA CYS A 360 -21.51 -19.20 -11.32
C CYS A 360 -22.82 -18.41 -11.48
N ASN A 361 -23.92 -19.05 -11.91
CA ASN A 361 -25.23 -18.40 -12.08
C ASN A 361 -25.93 -18.13 -10.74
N ILE A 362 -25.26 -17.38 -9.85
CA ILE A 362 -25.79 -16.99 -8.54
C ILE A 362 -26.41 -15.60 -8.66
N SER A 363 -27.69 -15.51 -8.26
CA SER A 363 -28.43 -14.25 -8.16
C SER A 363 -29.34 -14.31 -6.92
N VAL A 364 -29.15 -13.39 -5.98
CA VAL A 364 -29.88 -13.35 -4.70
C VAL A 364 -30.44 -11.95 -4.47
N LEU A 365 -31.71 -11.86 -4.06
CA LEU A 365 -32.34 -10.58 -3.76
C LEU A 365 -31.76 -9.95 -2.48
N ASP A 366 -31.73 -8.62 -2.42
CA ASP A 366 -31.23 -7.89 -1.26
C ASP A 366 -31.99 -8.24 0.02
N ALA A 367 -33.32 -8.29 -0.06
CA ALA A 367 -34.18 -8.59 1.07
C ALA A 367 -33.92 -9.98 1.68
N ASP A 368 -33.67 -10.98 0.83
CA ASP A 368 -33.35 -12.33 1.27
C ASP A 368 -31.99 -12.36 1.99
N MET A 369 -30.98 -11.68 1.42
CA MET A 369 -29.65 -11.60 2.02
C MET A 369 -29.65 -10.83 3.33
N GLU A 370 -30.37 -9.71 3.40
CA GLU A 370 -30.53 -8.97 4.66
C GLU A 370 -31.16 -9.83 5.75
N SER A 371 -32.20 -10.59 5.39
CA SER A 371 -32.88 -11.49 6.31
C SER A 371 -31.92 -12.57 6.85
N VAL A 372 -31.14 -13.19 5.98
CA VAL A 372 -30.13 -14.20 6.36
C VAL A 372 -29.06 -13.61 7.27
N VAL A 373 -28.51 -12.44 6.89
CA VAL A 373 -27.48 -11.78 7.70
C VAL A 373 -28.02 -11.34 9.05
N LYS A 374 -29.23 -10.77 9.11
CA LYS A 374 -29.90 -10.40 10.38
C LYS A 374 -30.08 -11.61 11.29
N LYS A 375 -30.56 -12.73 10.75
CA LYS A 375 -30.71 -13.98 11.52
C LYS A 375 -29.40 -14.50 12.04
N ALA A 376 -28.35 -14.51 11.18
CA ALA A 376 -27.01 -14.96 11.58
C ALA A 376 -26.41 -14.07 12.69
N LEU A 377 -26.56 -12.75 12.57
CA LEU A 377 -26.12 -11.81 13.61
C LEU A 377 -26.90 -12.00 14.92
N GLN A 378 -28.21 -12.20 14.84
CA GLN A 378 -29.03 -12.47 16.02
C GLN A 378 -28.55 -13.74 16.72
N MET A 379 -28.36 -14.84 16.00
CA MET A 379 -27.83 -16.08 16.57
C MET A 379 -26.45 -15.88 17.22
N MET A 380 -25.56 -15.09 16.61
CA MET A 380 -24.26 -14.79 17.23
C MET A 380 -24.40 -13.96 18.50
N ILE A 381 -25.32 -13.00 18.52
CA ILE A 381 -25.61 -12.19 19.73
C ILE A 381 -26.16 -13.09 20.83
N ASP A 382 -27.10 -13.97 20.52
CA ASP A 382 -27.74 -14.88 21.49
C ASP A 382 -26.64 -15.79 22.11
N VAL A 383 -25.77 -16.38 21.30
CA VAL A 383 -24.64 -17.19 21.80
C VAL A 383 -23.68 -16.37 22.68
N LEU A 384 -23.40 -15.12 22.32
CA LEU A 384 -22.54 -14.24 23.12
C LEU A 384 -23.17 -13.85 24.45
N VAL A 385 -24.49 -13.58 24.44
CA VAL A 385 -25.26 -13.26 25.66
C VAL A 385 -25.31 -14.47 26.59
N ASP A 386 -25.62 -15.66 26.05
CA ASP A 386 -25.61 -16.91 26.83
C ASP A 386 -24.23 -17.20 27.41
N SER A 387 -23.16 -17.01 26.66
CA SER A 387 -21.80 -17.21 27.17
C SER A 387 -21.45 -16.24 28.33
N ARG A 388 -21.89 -14.97 28.25
CA ARG A 388 -21.75 -14.00 29.34
C ARG A 388 -22.52 -14.41 30.57
N ASN A 389 -23.78 -14.81 30.42
CA ASN A 389 -24.62 -15.27 31.53
C ASN A 389 -23.98 -16.47 32.25
N VAL A 390 -23.38 -17.41 31.50
CA VAL A 390 -22.66 -18.57 32.08
C VAL A 390 -21.42 -18.11 32.87
N VAL A 391 -20.66 -17.15 32.34
CA VAL A 391 -19.46 -16.62 33.03
C VAL A 391 -19.87 -15.86 34.31
N ASP A 392 -20.94 -15.06 34.26
CA ASP A 392 -21.41 -14.31 35.41
C ASP A 392 -21.96 -15.23 36.49
N MET A 393 -22.72 -16.27 36.15
CA MET A 393 -23.14 -17.34 37.11
C MET A 393 -21.95 -18.07 37.75
N GLN A 394 -20.89 -18.30 36.97
CA GLN A 394 -19.67 -18.91 37.54
C GLN A 394 -18.95 -17.98 38.50
N ARG A 395 -18.89 -16.68 38.20
CA ARG A 395 -18.31 -15.67 39.10
C ARG A 395 -19.11 -15.54 40.40
N GLU A 396 -20.43 -15.53 40.33
CA GLU A 396 -21.28 -15.49 41.53
C GLU A 396 -21.08 -16.71 42.41
N LYS A 397 -21.06 -17.93 41.82
CA LYS A 397 -20.74 -19.17 42.57
C LYS A 397 -19.36 -19.16 43.18
N GLN A 398 -18.35 -18.60 42.52
CA GLN A 398 -17.01 -18.47 43.10
C GLN A 398 -17.01 -17.47 44.27
N ALA A 399 -17.69 -16.33 44.11
CA ALA A 399 -17.80 -15.33 45.17
C ALA A 399 -18.53 -15.87 46.40
N GLU A 400 -19.59 -16.69 46.23
CA GLU A 400 -20.28 -17.37 47.34
C GLU A 400 -19.36 -18.41 48.05
N ARG A 401 -18.58 -19.19 47.30
CA ARG A 401 -17.62 -20.14 47.86
C ARG A 401 -16.50 -19.43 48.64
N LEU A 402 -16.00 -18.28 48.16
CA LEU A 402 -15.04 -17.46 48.87
C LEU A 402 -15.61 -16.93 50.19
N LYS A 403 -16.83 -16.37 50.16
CA LYS A 403 -17.49 -15.92 51.39
C LYS A 403 -17.69 -17.05 52.42
N GLN A 404 -18.06 -18.27 51.98
CA GLN A 404 -18.19 -19.44 52.84
C GLN A 404 -16.84 -19.87 53.44
N ALA A 405 -15.78 -19.83 52.61
CA ALA A 405 -14.44 -20.17 53.09
C ALA A 405 -13.90 -19.12 54.08
N GLU A 406 -14.12 -17.82 53.84
CA GLU A 406 -13.77 -16.74 54.78
C GLU A 406 -14.51 -16.87 56.10
N LYS A 407 -15.82 -17.21 56.08
CA LYS A 407 -16.59 -17.46 57.29
C LYS A 407 -16.06 -18.68 58.05
N HIS A 408 -15.72 -19.75 57.34
CA HIS A 408 -15.13 -20.95 57.97
C HIS A 408 -13.78 -20.69 58.64
N LEU A 409 -12.94 -19.83 57.99
CA LEU A 409 -11.67 -19.37 58.56
C LEU A 409 -11.88 -18.56 59.83
N SER A 410 -12.82 -17.62 59.81
CA SER A 410 -13.19 -16.79 60.97
C SER A 410 -13.74 -17.63 62.12
N ASP A 411 -14.54 -18.68 61.82
CA ASP A 411 -15.09 -19.59 62.84
C ASP A 411 -14.01 -20.53 63.43
N MET A 412 -12.86 -20.70 62.78
CA MET A 412 -11.72 -21.48 63.29
C MET A 412 -10.70 -20.68 64.10
N GLU A 413 -10.73 -19.35 63.98
CA GLU A 413 -9.85 -18.42 64.73
C GLU A 413 -10.46 -17.99 66.06
N HIS A 414 -11.69 -18.37 66.37
CA HIS A 414 -12.38 -18.23 67.64
C HIS A 414 -12.50 -19.56 68.35
#